data_89fb16ebed23d1184357f9e45bcedf3f
#
_entry.id   89fb16ebed23d1184357f9e45bcedf3f
#
_cell.length_a   1.000
_cell.length_b   1.000
_cell.length_c   1.000
_cell.angle_alpha   90.00
_cell.angle_beta   90.00
_cell.angle_gamma   90.00
#
_symmetry.space_group_name_H-M   'P 1'
#
loop_
_entity.id
_entity.type
_entity.pdbx_description
1 polymer ?
#
loop_
_entity_poly.entity_id
_entity_poly.type
_entity_poly.pdbx_seq_one_letter_code
_entity_poly.pdbx_strand_id
1 'polypeptide(L)'
;AVREMASAIQHTPLPLTGRLVKFALFRTQDDQYYIFGLGHHISVDGLGMALVSRRIATIYSALVAGEEIPPAYFGSLRDLVELETGYAASGDFQDDQTYWSQHLPPESGLDQRRREAAAGHDAYTPSASVQLDPAVVGHIKELSKNLRIRRYSVSTAATALLARAWSGSSSEVALDFPVSRRVVAESKTLPAMLAGVVPLVLDAPPELTVGEFCRNLDARLRELLQHQRFPVHTLEGGVGGRQASNRVAVNFIPSRLTLEFGGAQATASYTNHGPVGHFGLFFMGAGDELLLSTAGAGEPFASFEVADLAERLQRIIVAMAADPDRPLSSLDLLLEDEHARVDGWSNRAALNEPAVA
;
A
#
# COMPACT_ATOMS: atom_id res chain seq x y z
N ALA A 1 -10.40 25.07 7.18
CA ALA A 1 -9.33 25.83 7.86
C ALA A 1 -8.14 24.91 8.24
N VAL A 2 -8.25 23.95 9.22
CA VAL A 2 -7.09 23.14 9.66
C VAL A 2 -6.48 22.34 8.52
N ARG A 3 -7.31 21.66 7.70
CA ARG A 3 -6.82 20.90 6.54
C ARG A 3 -6.14 21.76 5.51
N GLU A 4 -6.63 22.96 5.26
CA GLU A 4 -6.03 23.94 4.33
C GLU A 4 -4.66 24.42 4.83
N MET A 5 -4.56 24.73 6.13
CA MET A 5 -3.29 25.11 6.75
C MET A 5 -2.28 23.96 6.75
N ALA A 6 -2.71 22.73 7.05
CA ALA A 6 -1.89 21.54 6.98
C ALA A 6 -1.41 21.28 5.54
N SER A 7 -2.30 21.41 4.55
CA SER A 7 -1.97 21.33 3.13
C SER A 7 -0.95 22.38 2.71
N ALA A 8 -1.09 23.63 3.13
CA ALA A 8 -0.12 24.68 2.84
C ALA A 8 1.27 24.36 3.42
N ILE A 9 1.34 23.80 4.64
CA ILE A 9 2.60 23.35 5.24
C ILE A 9 3.17 22.17 4.45
N GLN A 10 2.33 21.21 4.07
CA GLN A 10 2.72 20.00 3.34
C GLN A 10 3.34 20.33 1.97
N HIS A 11 2.78 21.31 1.25
CA HIS A 11 3.28 21.72 -0.06
C HIS A 11 4.48 22.70 0.01
N THR A 12 4.92 23.07 1.22
CA THR A 12 6.14 23.86 1.39
C THR A 12 7.36 22.95 1.40
N PRO A 13 8.29 23.05 0.45
CA PRO A 13 9.46 22.18 0.39
C PRO A 13 10.30 22.20 1.67
N LEU A 14 10.79 21.05 2.06
CA LEU A 14 11.75 20.90 3.16
C LEU A 14 13.17 20.89 2.57
N PRO A 15 14.06 21.82 2.97
CA PRO A 15 15.43 21.83 2.48
C PRO A 15 16.20 20.63 3.02
N LEU A 16 16.83 19.84 2.15
CA LEU A 16 17.58 18.64 2.53
C LEU A 16 18.77 18.91 3.47
N THR A 17 19.26 20.14 3.48
CA THR A 17 20.35 20.59 4.36
C THR A 17 19.86 21.18 5.69
N GLY A 18 18.54 21.15 5.93
CA GLY A 18 17.92 21.76 7.10
C GLY A 18 17.16 20.75 7.98
N ARG A 19 16.12 21.25 8.65
CA ARG A 19 15.22 20.43 9.44
C ARG A 19 14.27 19.65 8.52
N LEU A 20 14.33 18.33 8.57
CA LEU A 20 13.53 17.43 7.77
C LEU A 20 12.18 17.05 8.43
N VAL A 21 11.90 17.60 9.60
CA VAL A 21 10.64 17.38 10.31
C VAL A 21 10.10 18.72 10.80
N LYS A 22 8.79 18.93 10.64
CA LYS A 22 8.05 20.10 11.14
C LYS A 22 6.84 19.63 11.93
N PHE A 23 6.51 20.37 12.98
CA PHE A 23 5.28 20.20 13.72
C PHE A 23 4.54 21.54 13.80
N ALA A 24 3.21 21.49 13.75
CA ALA A 24 2.32 22.61 13.96
C ALA A 24 1.21 22.21 14.92
N LEU A 25 0.85 23.12 15.81
CA LEU A 25 -0.28 22.98 16.72
C LEU A 25 -1.35 24.01 16.31
N PHE A 26 -2.55 23.51 15.99
CA PHE A 26 -3.69 24.32 15.65
C PHE A 26 -4.71 24.28 16.78
N ARG A 27 -5.14 25.43 17.29
CA ARG A 27 -6.26 25.55 18.21
C ARG A 27 -7.48 26.04 17.42
N THR A 28 -8.55 25.30 17.41
CA THR A 28 -9.78 25.64 16.68
C THR A 28 -10.90 26.10 17.63
N GLN A 29 -10.88 25.60 18.85
CA GLN A 29 -11.79 25.98 19.94
C GLN A 29 -11.01 25.99 21.27
N ASP A 30 -11.65 26.36 22.36
CA ASP A 30 -10.98 26.46 23.66
C ASP A 30 -10.42 25.13 24.16
N ASP A 31 -11.05 24.02 23.77
CA ASP A 31 -10.73 22.65 24.16
C ASP A 31 -10.39 21.72 22.98
N GLN A 32 -10.28 22.27 21.75
CA GLN A 32 -10.02 21.46 20.58
C GLN A 32 -8.71 21.86 19.89
N TYR A 33 -7.80 20.89 19.83
CA TYR A 33 -6.47 21.05 19.28
C TYR A 33 -6.19 19.99 18.20
N TYR A 34 -5.38 20.36 17.21
CA TYR A 34 -4.86 19.47 16.19
C TYR A 34 -3.35 19.58 16.15
N ILE A 35 -2.65 18.47 16.24
CA ILE A 35 -1.20 18.40 16.02
C ILE A 35 -0.97 17.89 14.61
N PHE A 36 -0.30 18.68 13.80
CA PHE A 36 0.15 18.29 12.47
C PHE A 36 1.64 18.00 12.50
N GLY A 37 2.05 16.83 12.01
CA GLY A 37 3.44 16.42 11.86
C GLY A 37 3.77 16.16 10.41
N LEU A 38 4.83 16.77 9.88
CA LEU A 38 5.35 16.57 8.55
C LEU A 38 6.80 16.12 8.65
N GLY A 39 7.14 14.99 8.03
CA GLY A 39 8.50 14.51 7.89
C GLY A 39 8.87 14.30 6.42
N HIS A 40 10.06 14.75 6.02
CA HIS A 40 10.58 14.38 4.71
C HIS A 40 10.82 12.86 4.67
N HIS A 41 10.33 12.18 3.65
CA HIS A 41 10.32 10.73 3.61
C HIS A 41 11.73 10.11 3.56
N ILE A 42 12.79 10.90 3.27
CA ILE A 42 14.19 10.46 3.39
C ILE A 42 14.61 10.23 4.86
N SER A 43 13.93 10.88 5.81
CA SER A 43 14.28 10.83 7.24
C SER A 43 13.40 9.90 8.06
N VAL A 44 12.15 9.68 7.64
CA VAL A 44 11.18 8.95 8.45
C VAL A 44 10.12 8.28 7.57
N ASP A 45 9.78 7.04 7.93
CA ASP A 45 8.62 6.31 7.38
C ASP A 45 7.40 6.41 8.31
N GLY A 46 6.29 5.79 7.89
CA GLY A 46 5.04 5.81 8.66
C GLY A 46 5.18 5.24 10.08
N LEU A 47 5.95 4.15 10.28
CA LEU A 47 6.20 3.61 11.61
C LEU A 47 7.11 4.53 12.42
N GLY A 48 8.14 5.10 11.79
CA GLY A 48 9.00 6.10 12.42
C GLY A 48 8.22 7.31 12.91
N MET A 49 7.29 7.83 12.11
CA MET A 49 6.40 8.92 12.53
C MET A 49 5.47 8.51 13.67
N ALA A 50 4.94 7.28 13.66
CA ALA A 50 4.14 6.77 14.77
C ALA A 50 4.94 6.65 16.07
N LEU A 51 6.21 6.25 16.03
CA LEU A 51 7.11 6.22 17.18
C LEU A 51 7.35 7.62 17.75
N VAL A 52 7.61 8.60 16.90
CA VAL A 52 7.77 10.02 17.29
C VAL A 52 6.49 10.54 17.93
N SER A 53 5.34 10.29 17.32
CA SER A 53 4.04 10.73 17.84
C SER A 53 3.73 10.14 19.22
N ARG A 54 4.00 8.86 19.43
CA ARG A 54 3.89 8.20 20.75
C ARG A 54 4.82 8.84 21.78
N ARG A 55 6.05 9.15 21.38
CA ARG A 55 7.01 9.80 22.29
C ARG A 55 6.55 11.19 22.69
N ILE A 56 6.01 11.97 21.77
CA ILE A 56 5.44 13.30 22.05
C ILE A 56 4.29 13.16 23.07
N ALA A 57 3.38 12.21 22.86
CA ALA A 57 2.26 11.94 23.78
C ALA A 57 2.75 11.55 25.17
N THR A 58 3.77 10.67 25.27
CA THR A 58 4.37 10.25 26.56
C THR A 58 4.98 11.43 27.30
N ILE A 59 5.75 12.26 26.61
CA ILE A 59 6.39 13.44 27.23
C ILE A 59 5.33 14.43 27.72
N TYR A 60 4.33 14.72 26.89
CA TYR A 60 3.24 15.62 27.25
C TYR A 60 2.49 15.13 28.48
N SER A 61 2.12 13.84 28.51
CA SER A 61 1.40 13.24 29.64
C SER A 61 2.17 13.34 30.95
N ALA A 62 3.49 13.03 30.93
CA ALA A 62 4.33 13.17 32.10
C ALA A 62 4.43 14.62 32.60
N LEU A 63 4.59 15.58 31.69
CA LEU A 63 4.63 17.01 32.04
C LEU A 63 3.33 17.50 32.67
N VAL A 64 2.18 17.10 32.12
CA VAL A 64 0.85 17.47 32.66
C VAL A 64 0.62 16.83 34.01
N ALA A 65 1.05 15.60 34.22
CA ALA A 65 0.95 14.90 35.49
C ALA A 65 1.96 15.40 36.57
N GLY A 66 2.95 16.20 36.16
CA GLY A 66 4.05 16.60 37.07
C GLY A 66 4.99 15.45 37.40
N GLU A 67 5.04 14.44 36.53
CA GLU A 67 5.88 13.25 36.68
C GLU A 67 7.21 13.41 35.93
N GLU A 68 8.19 12.57 36.31
CA GLU A 68 9.44 12.50 35.59
C GLU A 68 9.23 11.96 34.17
N ILE A 69 9.84 12.62 33.16
CA ILE A 69 9.74 12.18 31.78
C ILE A 69 10.47 10.84 31.64
N PRO A 70 9.79 9.75 31.23
CA PRO A 70 10.43 8.46 31.04
C PRO A 70 11.59 8.55 30.04
N PRO A 71 12.66 7.76 30.18
CA PRO A 71 13.78 7.75 29.24
C PRO A 71 13.32 7.42 27.82
N ALA A 72 14.03 7.93 26.82
CA ALA A 72 13.73 7.60 25.43
C ALA A 72 14.03 6.11 25.16
N TYR A 73 13.10 5.46 24.47
CA TYR A 73 13.21 4.05 24.08
C TYR A 73 13.69 3.87 22.63
N PHE A 74 14.14 4.95 22.01
CA PHE A 74 14.57 4.92 20.61
C PHE A 74 15.89 4.17 20.44
N GLY A 75 15.98 3.36 19.38
CA GLY A 75 17.23 2.77 18.93
C GLY A 75 18.20 3.84 18.42
N SER A 76 19.46 3.47 18.30
CA SER A 76 20.53 4.33 17.80
C SER A 76 20.65 4.21 16.28
N LEU A 77 20.73 5.33 15.57
CA LEU A 77 21.02 5.34 14.14
C LEU A 77 22.42 4.75 13.84
N ARG A 78 23.38 4.92 14.75
CA ARG A 78 24.71 4.33 14.62
C ARG A 78 24.63 2.82 14.61
N ASP A 79 23.90 2.23 15.57
CA ASP A 79 23.76 0.78 15.67
C ASP A 79 23.09 0.22 14.41
N LEU A 80 22.10 0.94 13.85
CA LEU A 80 21.50 0.56 12.58
C LEU A 80 22.50 0.56 11.43
N VAL A 81 23.32 1.62 11.31
CA VAL A 81 24.34 1.71 10.24
C VAL A 81 25.35 0.56 10.36
N GLU A 82 25.76 0.22 11.58
CA GLU A 82 26.66 -0.91 11.84
C GLU A 82 26.00 -2.24 11.44
N LEU A 83 24.72 -2.44 11.81
CA LEU A 83 23.95 -3.63 11.44
C LEU A 83 23.72 -3.76 9.92
N GLU A 84 23.42 -2.66 9.24
CA GLU A 84 23.26 -2.66 7.78
C GLU A 84 24.59 -2.88 7.05
N THR A 85 25.69 -2.33 7.58
CA THR A 85 27.04 -2.58 7.05
C THR A 85 27.42 -4.05 7.23
N GLY A 86 27.15 -4.62 8.39
CA GLY A 86 27.38 -6.04 8.66
C GLY A 86 26.54 -6.94 7.75
N TYR A 87 25.27 -6.61 7.56
CA TYR A 87 24.39 -7.32 6.62
C TYR A 87 24.92 -7.27 5.19
N ALA A 88 25.33 -6.10 4.70
CA ALA A 88 25.85 -5.95 3.34
C ALA A 88 27.12 -6.80 3.08
N ALA A 89 27.85 -7.17 4.14
CA ALA A 89 29.03 -8.04 4.08
C ALA A 89 28.73 -9.53 4.39
N SER A 90 27.48 -9.89 4.64
CA SER A 90 27.06 -11.24 5.08
C SER A 90 26.69 -12.17 3.93
N GLY A 91 26.64 -13.48 4.21
CA GLY A 91 26.07 -14.48 3.34
C GLY A 91 24.57 -14.26 3.10
N ASP A 92 23.83 -13.81 4.12
CA ASP A 92 22.40 -13.51 4.01
C ASP A 92 22.11 -12.45 2.93
N PHE A 93 23.01 -11.46 2.77
CA PHE A 93 22.88 -10.48 1.68
C PHE A 93 23.01 -11.13 0.30
N GLN A 94 23.94 -12.09 0.16
CA GLN A 94 24.15 -12.81 -1.11
C GLN A 94 22.97 -13.74 -1.43
N ASP A 95 22.42 -14.39 -0.41
CA ASP A 95 21.26 -15.25 -0.53
C ASP A 95 20.02 -14.42 -0.93
N ASP A 96 19.80 -13.29 -0.26
CA ASP A 96 18.73 -12.36 -0.58
C ASP A 96 18.89 -11.77 -2.00
N GLN A 97 20.12 -11.44 -2.41
CA GLN A 97 20.41 -10.95 -3.76
C GLN A 97 20.10 -12.02 -4.82
N THR A 98 20.48 -13.26 -4.54
CA THR A 98 20.20 -14.40 -5.43
C THR A 98 18.71 -14.62 -5.57
N TYR A 99 17.99 -14.62 -4.45
CA TYR A 99 16.54 -14.72 -4.43
C TYR A 99 15.89 -13.64 -5.31
N TRP A 100 16.22 -12.37 -5.10
CA TRP A 100 15.61 -11.27 -5.85
C TRP A 100 16.01 -11.29 -7.33
N SER A 101 17.22 -11.69 -7.68
CA SER A 101 17.64 -11.82 -9.07
C SER A 101 16.78 -12.82 -9.87
N GLN A 102 16.22 -13.84 -9.18
CA GLN A 102 15.36 -14.86 -9.77
C GLN A 102 13.87 -14.49 -9.75
N HIS A 103 13.48 -13.48 -8.98
CA HIS A 103 12.09 -13.18 -8.66
C HIS A 103 11.68 -11.74 -9.03
N LEU A 104 12.54 -11.05 -9.78
CA LEU A 104 12.14 -9.80 -10.41
C LEU A 104 11.12 -10.07 -11.51
N PRO A 105 10.18 -9.13 -11.76
CA PRO A 105 9.35 -9.20 -12.96
C PRO A 105 10.28 -9.33 -14.19
N PRO A 106 9.91 -10.16 -15.17
CA PRO A 106 10.66 -10.21 -16.40
C PRO A 106 10.74 -8.78 -16.98
N GLU A 107 11.87 -8.45 -17.60
CA GLU A 107 12.00 -7.24 -18.45
C GLU A 107 11.10 -7.39 -19.70
N SER A 108 9.87 -7.82 -19.47
CA SER A 108 8.85 -7.77 -20.49
C SER A 108 8.75 -6.31 -20.87
N GLY A 109 9.00 -6.07 -22.14
CA GLY A 109 8.88 -4.77 -22.74
C GLY A 109 7.70 -4.02 -22.14
N LEU A 110 8.01 -3.37 -21.04
CA LEU A 110 7.17 -2.37 -20.43
C LEU A 110 6.84 -1.50 -21.61
N ASP A 111 5.64 -1.69 -22.12
CA ASP A 111 5.11 -0.90 -23.21
C ASP A 111 5.49 0.52 -22.85
N GLN A 112 6.50 1.07 -23.54
CA GLN A 112 7.11 2.37 -23.29
C GLN A 112 6.11 3.50 -23.55
N ARG A 113 4.85 3.18 -23.55
CA ARG A 113 3.80 4.15 -23.39
C ARG A 113 3.95 4.68 -21.96
N ARG A 114 4.87 5.63 -21.81
CA ARG A 114 4.71 6.73 -20.89
C ARG A 114 3.29 7.24 -21.10
N ARG A 115 2.35 6.62 -20.43
CA ARG A 115 1.03 7.23 -20.28
C ARG A 115 1.32 8.44 -19.42
N GLU A 116 1.18 9.58 -20.03
CA GLU A 116 1.33 10.86 -19.39
C GLU A 116 0.50 10.82 -18.11
N ALA A 117 1.11 11.22 -16.99
CA ALA A 117 0.37 11.35 -15.75
C ALA A 117 -0.89 12.16 -16.04
N ALA A 118 -2.04 11.70 -15.60
CA ALA A 118 -3.31 12.37 -15.82
C ALA A 118 -3.15 13.83 -15.41
N ALA A 119 -3.32 14.73 -16.36
CA ALA A 119 -3.06 16.16 -16.17
C ALA A 119 -3.98 16.67 -15.05
N GLY A 120 -3.38 17.14 -13.95
CA GLY A 120 -4.09 17.71 -12.82
C GLY A 120 -4.22 16.83 -11.57
N HIS A 121 -3.75 15.58 -11.58
CA HIS A 121 -3.69 14.76 -10.36
C HIS A 121 -2.42 15.03 -9.57
N ASP A 122 -2.58 15.43 -8.31
CA ASP A 122 -1.47 15.46 -7.35
C ASP A 122 -1.13 14.01 -6.95
N ALA A 123 0.00 13.52 -7.46
CA ALA A 123 0.47 12.15 -7.23
C ALA A 123 0.72 11.81 -5.74
N TYR A 124 0.70 12.79 -4.87
CA TYR A 124 1.03 12.64 -3.45
C TYR A 124 -0.17 12.78 -2.52
N THR A 125 -1.22 13.46 -2.95
CA THR A 125 -2.42 13.64 -2.12
C THR A 125 -3.32 12.40 -2.24
N PRO A 126 -3.63 11.72 -1.13
CA PRO A 126 -4.54 10.59 -1.15
C PRO A 126 -5.96 11.06 -1.48
N SER A 127 -6.73 10.20 -2.15
CA SER A 127 -8.17 10.38 -2.30
C SER A 127 -8.87 10.41 -0.93
N ALA A 128 -10.06 10.97 -0.88
CA ALA A 128 -10.95 10.74 0.26
C ALA A 128 -11.16 9.22 0.44
N SER A 129 -11.02 8.74 1.69
CA SER A 129 -11.20 7.31 1.95
C SER A 129 -12.67 6.91 1.86
N VAL A 130 -12.92 5.74 1.28
CA VAL A 130 -14.23 5.09 1.20
C VAL A 130 -14.26 3.89 2.13
N GLN A 131 -15.29 3.77 2.94
CA GLN A 131 -15.48 2.61 3.80
C GLN A 131 -16.00 1.44 2.98
N LEU A 132 -15.35 0.29 3.09
CA LEU A 132 -15.85 -0.95 2.52
C LEU A 132 -17.02 -1.47 3.35
N ASP A 133 -17.99 -2.13 2.69
CA ASP A 133 -19.14 -2.71 3.36
C ASP A 133 -18.69 -3.71 4.45
N PRO A 134 -19.21 -3.61 5.68
CA PRO A 134 -18.91 -4.55 6.75
C PRO A 134 -19.15 -6.02 6.38
N ALA A 135 -20.13 -6.31 5.51
CA ALA A 135 -20.37 -7.65 4.99
C ALA A 135 -19.17 -8.16 4.17
N VAL A 136 -18.58 -7.29 3.34
CA VAL A 136 -17.36 -7.62 2.55
C VAL A 136 -16.17 -7.86 3.47
N VAL A 137 -16.02 -7.08 4.53
CA VAL A 137 -15.00 -7.33 5.57
C VAL A 137 -15.24 -8.68 6.26
N GLY A 138 -16.50 -9.06 6.44
CA GLY A 138 -16.90 -10.40 6.89
C GLY A 138 -16.42 -11.49 5.93
N HIS A 139 -16.63 -11.34 4.62
CA HIS A 139 -16.14 -12.27 3.61
C HIS A 139 -14.60 -12.39 3.60
N ILE A 140 -13.87 -11.28 3.76
CA ILE A 140 -12.40 -11.33 3.90
C ILE A 140 -12.00 -12.20 5.10
N LYS A 141 -12.67 -12.04 6.24
CA LYS A 141 -12.38 -12.81 7.47
C LYS A 141 -12.66 -14.30 7.28
N GLU A 142 -13.81 -14.60 6.70
CA GLU A 142 -14.26 -15.97 6.45
C GLU A 142 -13.32 -16.68 5.46
N LEU A 143 -13.02 -16.06 4.33
CA LEU A 143 -12.10 -16.62 3.33
C LEU A 143 -10.70 -16.82 3.92
N SER A 144 -10.19 -15.84 4.67
CA SER A 144 -8.92 -15.94 5.41
C SER A 144 -8.90 -17.15 6.36
N LYS A 145 -9.97 -17.36 7.12
CA LYS A 145 -10.11 -18.48 8.04
C LYS A 145 -10.18 -19.83 7.32
N ASN A 146 -11.02 -19.91 6.28
CA ASN A 146 -11.26 -21.16 5.54
C ASN A 146 -10.01 -21.61 4.78
N LEU A 147 -9.28 -20.67 4.17
CA LEU A 147 -8.05 -20.95 3.44
C LEU A 147 -6.80 -20.99 4.34
N ARG A 148 -6.91 -20.60 5.62
CA ARG A 148 -5.81 -20.50 6.60
C ARG A 148 -4.70 -19.56 6.14
N ILE A 149 -5.07 -18.42 5.57
CA ILE A 149 -4.19 -17.36 5.07
C ILE A 149 -4.43 -16.06 5.85
N ARG A 150 -3.57 -15.08 5.67
CA ARG A 150 -3.72 -13.77 6.31
C ARG A 150 -4.80 -12.94 5.63
N ARG A 151 -5.51 -12.08 6.39
CA ARG A 151 -6.58 -11.22 5.84
C ARG A 151 -6.08 -10.29 4.74
N TYR A 152 -4.90 -9.71 4.93
CA TYR A 152 -4.33 -8.84 3.91
C TYR A 152 -3.97 -9.59 2.62
N SER A 153 -3.70 -10.90 2.69
CA SER A 153 -3.48 -11.73 1.49
C SER A 153 -4.74 -11.84 0.65
N VAL A 154 -5.93 -11.89 1.27
CA VAL A 154 -7.22 -11.88 0.54
C VAL A 154 -7.40 -10.55 -0.20
N SER A 155 -7.19 -9.42 0.48
CA SER A 155 -7.31 -8.10 -0.15
C SER A 155 -6.24 -7.87 -1.23
N THR A 156 -5.01 -8.39 -1.02
CA THR A 156 -3.95 -8.36 -2.04
C THR A 156 -4.33 -9.21 -3.25
N ALA A 157 -4.96 -10.37 -3.05
CA ALA A 157 -5.43 -11.22 -4.14
C ALA A 157 -6.51 -10.52 -4.98
N ALA A 158 -7.49 -9.88 -4.33
CA ALA A 158 -8.49 -9.08 -5.02
C ALA A 158 -7.87 -7.92 -5.81
N THR A 159 -6.87 -7.23 -5.22
CA THR A 159 -6.11 -6.17 -5.90
C THR A 159 -5.33 -6.71 -7.09
N ALA A 160 -4.70 -7.87 -6.96
CA ALA A 160 -3.97 -8.50 -8.06
C ALA A 160 -4.88 -8.86 -9.23
N LEU A 161 -6.07 -9.42 -8.94
CA LEU A 161 -7.09 -9.74 -9.97
C LEU A 161 -7.61 -8.46 -10.63
N LEU A 162 -7.84 -7.40 -9.87
CA LEU A 162 -8.20 -6.10 -10.40
C LEU A 162 -7.11 -5.54 -11.31
N ALA A 163 -5.85 -5.51 -10.86
CA ALA A 163 -4.73 -5.02 -11.64
C ALA A 163 -4.53 -5.83 -12.94
N ARG A 164 -4.66 -7.15 -12.85
CA ARG A 164 -4.56 -8.05 -14.01
C ARG A 164 -5.58 -7.72 -15.10
N ALA A 165 -6.81 -7.39 -14.73
CA ALA A 165 -7.88 -7.07 -15.69
C ALA A 165 -7.51 -5.90 -16.62
N TRP A 166 -6.63 -5.00 -16.19
CA TRP A 166 -6.17 -3.84 -16.97
C TRP A 166 -4.74 -3.97 -17.51
N SER A 167 -3.97 -4.96 -17.07
CA SER A 167 -2.57 -5.13 -17.52
C SER A 167 -2.45 -5.71 -18.94
N GLY A 168 -3.52 -6.31 -19.45
CA GLY A 168 -3.49 -7.05 -20.74
C GLY A 168 -2.67 -8.33 -20.68
N SER A 169 -2.13 -8.71 -19.52
CA SER A 169 -1.43 -10.00 -19.33
C SER A 169 -2.43 -11.13 -19.14
N SER A 170 -2.14 -12.28 -19.74
CA SER A 170 -3.02 -13.44 -19.66
C SER A 170 -2.88 -14.24 -18.37
N SER A 171 -1.71 -14.27 -17.77
CA SER A 171 -1.43 -15.19 -16.64
C SER A 171 -0.53 -14.63 -15.54
N GLU A 172 0.17 -13.53 -15.76
CA GLU A 172 1.05 -12.95 -14.75
C GLU A 172 0.57 -11.57 -14.30
N VAL A 173 0.71 -11.28 -13.02
CA VAL A 173 0.49 -9.94 -12.46
C VAL A 173 1.60 -9.60 -11.49
N ALA A 174 2.13 -8.38 -11.60
CA ALA A 174 3.13 -7.84 -10.68
C ALA A 174 2.57 -6.62 -9.95
N LEU A 175 2.71 -6.62 -8.63
CA LEU A 175 2.34 -5.52 -7.74
C LEU A 175 3.58 -4.93 -7.08
N ASP A 176 3.52 -3.69 -6.65
CA ASP A 176 4.47 -3.12 -5.70
C ASP A 176 3.96 -3.36 -4.27
N PHE A 177 4.76 -4.04 -3.45
CA PHE A 177 4.41 -4.38 -2.08
C PHE A 177 5.36 -3.67 -1.10
N PRO A 178 4.85 -2.70 -0.31
CA PRO A 178 5.65 -2.03 0.72
C PRO A 178 6.02 -3.00 1.85
N VAL A 179 7.28 -2.95 2.26
CA VAL A 179 7.83 -3.76 3.35
C VAL A 179 8.48 -2.87 4.40
N SER A 180 8.42 -3.28 5.66
CA SER A 180 8.97 -2.47 6.75
C SER A 180 10.48 -2.51 6.84
N ARG A 181 11.13 -3.58 6.38
CA ARG A 181 12.56 -3.88 6.53
C ARG A 181 13.06 -3.91 7.98
N ARG A 182 12.17 -3.84 8.96
CA ARG A 182 12.45 -3.83 10.40
C ARG A 182 12.51 -5.25 10.95
N VAL A 183 13.48 -6.02 10.47
CA VAL A 183 13.63 -7.45 10.82
C VAL A 183 14.38 -7.67 12.14
N VAL A 184 15.30 -6.78 12.49
CA VAL A 184 16.08 -6.86 13.74
C VAL A 184 15.44 -6.04 14.85
N ALA A 185 15.68 -6.40 16.10
CA ALA A 185 15.02 -5.76 17.25
C ALA A 185 15.32 -4.26 17.34
N GLU A 186 16.55 -3.88 17.07
CA GLU A 186 17.06 -2.50 17.13
C GLU A 186 16.33 -1.59 16.13
N SER A 187 15.99 -2.12 14.96
CA SER A 187 15.26 -1.37 13.92
C SER A 187 13.82 -1.06 14.29
N LYS A 188 13.20 -1.86 15.18
CA LYS A 188 11.78 -1.74 15.55
C LYS A 188 11.45 -0.48 16.35
N THR A 189 12.44 0.06 17.06
CA THR A 189 12.27 1.27 17.88
C THR A 189 12.95 2.50 17.28
N LEU A 190 13.48 2.40 16.07
CA LEU A 190 14.20 3.51 15.44
C LEU A 190 13.23 4.37 14.60
N PRO A 191 13.06 5.67 14.93
CA PRO A 191 12.25 6.59 14.13
C PRO A 191 13.03 7.09 12.91
N ALA A 192 13.22 6.23 11.92
CA ALA A 192 13.95 6.51 10.69
C ALA A 192 13.20 6.01 9.45
N MET A 193 13.71 6.32 8.26
CA MET A 193 13.25 5.75 7.00
C MET A 193 13.92 4.39 6.79
N LEU A 194 13.15 3.32 6.94
CA LEU A 194 13.59 1.94 6.74
C LEU A 194 12.74 1.21 5.71
N ALA A 195 11.47 1.60 5.59
CA ALA A 195 10.54 0.97 4.67
C ALA A 195 11.09 0.92 3.24
N GLY A 196 10.80 -0.16 2.55
CA GLY A 196 11.11 -0.34 1.14
C GLY A 196 9.89 -0.78 0.37
N VAL A 197 10.05 -0.90 -0.94
CA VAL A 197 9.04 -1.47 -1.83
C VAL A 197 9.71 -2.62 -2.58
N VAL A 198 9.01 -3.73 -2.70
CA VAL A 198 9.48 -4.92 -3.41
C VAL A 198 8.44 -5.37 -4.43
N PRO A 199 8.85 -5.95 -5.57
CA PRO A 199 7.90 -6.51 -6.51
C PRO A 199 7.29 -7.80 -5.96
N LEU A 200 5.98 -7.93 -6.06
CA LEU A 200 5.23 -9.15 -5.81
C LEU A 200 4.74 -9.69 -7.16
N VAL A 201 5.45 -10.67 -7.69
CA VAL A 201 5.10 -11.34 -8.94
C VAL A 201 4.27 -12.57 -8.65
N LEU A 202 3.15 -12.72 -9.35
CA LEU A 202 2.14 -13.74 -9.12
C LEU A 202 1.72 -14.37 -10.44
N ASP A 203 1.70 -15.70 -10.48
CA ASP A 203 1.07 -16.45 -11.55
C ASP A 203 -0.42 -16.62 -11.28
N ALA A 204 -1.23 -16.24 -12.23
CA ALA A 204 -2.68 -16.29 -12.13
C ALA A 204 -3.28 -16.89 -13.44
N PRO A 205 -2.91 -18.13 -13.81
CA PRO A 205 -3.47 -18.77 -14.99
C PRO A 205 -4.99 -18.92 -14.85
N PRO A 206 -5.76 -18.83 -15.95
CA PRO A 206 -7.21 -18.75 -15.92
C PRO A 206 -7.89 -19.98 -15.30
N GLU A 207 -7.25 -21.14 -15.35
CA GLU A 207 -7.74 -22.42 -14.79
C GLU A 207 -7.49 -22.58 -13.30
N LEU A 208 -6.59 -21.79 -12.70
CA LEU A 208 -6.29 -21.86 -11.28
C LEU A 208 -7.53 -21.48 -10.47
N THR A 209 -7.81 -22.19 -9.40
CA THR A 209 -8.93 -21.81 -8.53
C THR A 209 -8.61 -20.59 -7.67
N VAL A 210 -9.64 -19.87 -7.27
CA VAL A 210 -9.53 -18.72 -6.35
C VAL A 210 -8.79 -19.10 -5.08
N GLY A 211 -9.12 -20.25 -4.49
CA GLY A 211 -8.50 -20.72 -3.26
C GLY A 211 -7.03 -21.05 -3.43
N GLU A 212 -6.64 -21.68 -4.53
CA GLU A 212 -5.24 -21.96 -4.86
C GLU A 212 -4.46 -20.66 -5.08
N PHE A 213 -5.02 -19.73 -5.86
CA PHE A 213 -4.41 -18.41 -6.08
C PHE A 213 -4.14 -17.67 -4.76
N CYS A 214 -5.12 -17.63 -3.87
CA CYS A 214 -4.98 -16.99 -2.56
C CYS A 214 -3.91 -17.66 -1.69
N ARG A 215 -3.82 -18.99 -1.70
CA ARG A 215 -2.78 -19.72 -0.93
C ARG A 215 -1.39 -19.50 -1.52
N ASN A 216 -1.26 -19.52 -2.86
CA ASN A 216 0.00 -19.28 -3.55
C ASN A 216 0.49 -17.86 -3.27
N LEU A 217 -0.42 -16.87 -3.35
CA LEU A 217 -0.12 -15.49 -2.99
C LEU A 217 0.35 -15.35 -1.53
N ASP A 218 -0.36 -15.97 -0.58
CA ASP A 218 0.02 -15.91 0.84
C ASP A 218 1.37 -16.59 1.10
N ALA A 219 1.66 -17.70 0.44
CA ALA A 219 2.96 -18.36 0.49
C ALA A 219 4.07 -17.45 -0.07
N ARG A 220 3.81 -16.84 -1.23
CA ARG A 220 4.73 -15.92 -1.87
C ARG A 220 5.01 -14.68 -1.02
N LEU A 221 3.98 -14.12 -0.36
CA LEU A 221 4.15 -13.03 0.59
C LEU A 221 4.99 -13.42 1.82
N ARG A 222 4.86 -14.65 2.31
CA ARG A 222 5.72 -15.12 3.43
C ARG A 222 7.17 -15.22 2.99
N GLU A 223 7.40 -15.74 1.81
CA GLU A 223 8.73 -15.93 1.25
C GLU A 223 9.42 -14.58 1.03
N LEU A 224 8.82 -13.65 0.30
CA LEU A 224 9.41 -12.34 0.05
C LEU A 224 9.69 -11.54 1.34
N LEU A 225 8.87 -11.72 2.39
CA LEU A 225 9.09 -11.07 3.68
C LEU A 225 10.33 -11.60 4.42
N GLN A 226 10.81 -12.80 4.09
CA GLN A 226 12.09 -13.31 4.62
C GLN A 226 13.27 -12.55 3.98
N HIS A 227 13.13 -12.12 2.72
CA HIS A 227 14.13 -11.44 1.92
C HIS A 227 13.91 -9.91 1.84
N GLN A 228 13.03 -9.34 2.71
CA GLN A 228 12.62 -7.94 2.64
C GLN A 228 13.73 -6.94 2.98
N ARG A 229 14.84 -7.39 3.57
CA ARG A 229 15.96 -6.53 3.96
C ARG A 229 16.77 -6.05 2.77
N PHE A 230 16.85 -6.86 1.72
CA PHE A 230 17.62 -6.54 0.53
C PHE A 230 17.07 -5.30 -0.20
N PRO A 231 17.93 -4.38 -0.65
CA PRO A 231 17.53 -3.17 -1.38
C PRO A 231 17.22 -3.50 -2.85
N VAL A 232 16.07 -4.08 -3.14
CA VAL A 232 15.68 -4.61 -4.47
C VAL A 232 15.83 -3.59 -5.58
N HIS A 233 15.62 -2.31 -5.30
CA HIS A 233 15.77 -1.22 -6.26
C HIS A 233 17.18 -1.16 -6.89
N THR A 234 18.18 -1.76 -6.27
CA THR A 234 19.55 -1.83 -6.82
C THR A 234 19.65 -2.80 -7.99
N LEU A 235 18.74 -3.76 -8.08
CA LEU A 235 18.65 -4.71 -9.20
C LEU A 235 17.73 -4.20 -10.32
N GLU A 236 16.76 -3.34 -10.01
CA GLU A 236 15.76 -2.82 -10.96
C GLU A 236 16.24 -1.63 -11.82
N GLY A 237 17.56 -1.41 -11.98
CA GLY A 237 18.04 -0.38 -12.90
C GLY A 237 19.10 0.58 -12.39
N GLY A 238 19.81 0.25 -11.32
CA GLY A 238 21.03 0.95 -10.92
C GLY A 238 20.82 2.34 -10.28
N VAL A 239 21.92 2.86 -9.77
CA VAL A 239 22.03 4.18 -9.13
C VAL A 239 21.65 5.28 -10.13
N GLY A 240 20.52 5.94 -9.92
CA GLY A 240 20.09 7.14 -10.65
C GLY A 240 18.93 6.97 -11.64
N GLY A 241 18.57 5.75 -11.99
CA GLY A 241 17.44 5.47 -12.88
C GLY A 241 16.29 4.81 -12.14
N ARG A 242 15.54 5.57 -11.33
CA ARG A 242 14.19 5.16 -10.96
C ARG A 242 13.37 5.17 -12.24
N GLN A 243 13.36 4.08 -13.00
CA GLN A 243 12.20 3.81 -13.86
C GLN A 243 11.03 3.71 -12.89
N ALA A 244 10.12 4.67 -12.99
CA ALA A 244 8.89 4.62 -12.23
C ALA A 244 8.24 3.29 -12.55
N SER A 245 8.05 2.47 -11.53
CA SER A 245 7.34 1.21 -11.67
C SER A 245 5.96 1.50 -12.26
N ASN A 246 5.54 0.76 -13.26
CA ASN A 246 4.16 0.81 -13.79
C ASN A 246 3.23 -0.11 -12.99
N ARG A 247 3.72 -0.65 -11.88
CA ARG A 247 2.98 -1.59 -11.04
C ARG A 247 2.05 -0.84 -10.07
N VAL A 248 0.92 -1.44 -9.82
CA VAL A 248 0.01 -0.97 -8.77
C VAL A 248 0.60 -1.35 -7.42
N ALA A 249 0.72 -0.38 -6.52
CA ALA A 249 1.10 -0.62 -5.14
C ALA A 249 -0.12 -1.02 -4.31
N VAL A 250 0.05 -2.01 -3.42
CA VAL A 250 -0.95 -2.38 -2.43
C VAL A 250 -0.36 -2.26 -1.03
N ASN A 251 -0.93 -1.41 -0.21
CA ASN A 251 -0.42 -1.15 1.14
C ASN A 251 -1.51 -1.32 2.20
N PHE A 252 -1.09 -1.84 3.35
CA PHE A 252 -1.96 -2.02 4.53
C PHE A 252 -1.44 -1.15 5.65
N ILE A 253 -2.21 -0.13 6.00
CA ILE A 253 -1.89 0.77 7.10
C ILE A 253 -2.68 0.30 8.33
N PRO A 254 -1.98 -0.23 9.37
CA PRO A 254 -2.67 -0.64 10.58
C PRO A 254 -3.43 0.54 11.17
N SER A 255 -4.59 0.25 11.70
CA SER A 255 -5.63 1.13 12.23
C SER A 255 -5.18 2.48 12.81
N ARG A 256 -6.14 3.39 12.93
CA ARG A 256 -5.99 4.70 13.55
C ARG A 256 -5.04 4.64 14.75
N LEU A 257 -3.93 5.33 14.66
CA LEU A 257 -3.04 5.52 15.80
C LEU A 257 -3.80 6.32 16.86
N THR A 258 -4.19 5.66 17.95
CA THR A 258 -4.78 6.34 19.11
C THR A 258 -3.66 6.68 20.07
N LEU A 259 -3.61 7.91 20.50
CA LEU A 259 -2.61 8.45 21.42
C LEU A 259 -3.32 9.09 22.61
N GLU A 260 -2.70 9.03 23.78
CA GLU A 260 -3.19 9.68 24.98
C GLU A 260 -2.29 10.86 25.36
N PHE A 261 -2.90 12.02 25.50
CA PHE A 261 -2.25 13.26 25.88
C PHE A 261 -2.80 13.75 27.23
N GLY A 262 -2.22 13.29 28.33
CA GLY A 262 -2.62 13.76 29.68
C GLY A 262 -4.11 13.56 29.98
N GLY A 263 -4.68 12.41 29.63
CA GLY A 263 -6.10 12.09 29.81
C GLY A 263 -6.97 12.42 28.59
N ALA A 264 -6.50 13.20 27.64
CA ALA A 264 -7.20 13.44 26.37
C ALA A 264 -6.80 12.39 25.32
N GLN A 265 -7.80 11.78 24.69
CA GLN A 265 -7.55 10.85 23.59
C GLN A 265 -7.49 11.58 22.24
N ALA A 266 -6.46 11.28 21.47
CA ALA A 266 -6.29 11.77 20.10
C ALA A 266 -6.24 10.61 19.11
N THR A 267 -6.82 10.82 17.93
CA THR A 267 -6.71 9.89 16.79
C THR A 267 -5.90 10.55 15.69
N ALA A 268 -4.92 9.80 15.13
CA ALA A 268 -4.14 10.27 14.01
C ALA A 268 -4.76 9.81 12.69
N SER A 269 -4.67 10.66 11.67
CA SER A 269 -4.97 10.34 10.28
C SER A 269 -3.84 10.81 9.38
N TYR A 270 -3.63 10.08 8.29
CA TYR A 270 -2.62 10.46 7.30
C TYR A 270 -3.23 11.43 6.29
N THR A 271 -2.47 12.47 5.94
CA THR A 271 -2.81 13.44 4.88
C THR A 271 -1.96 13.22 3.63
N ASN A 272 -1.02 12.26 3.68
CA ASN A 272 -0.15 11.89 2.59
C ASN A 272 0.34 10.45 2.83
N HIS A 273 0.45 9.65 1.77
CA HIS A 273 0.93 8.27 1.84
C HIS A 273 2.41 8.10 1.45
N GLY A 274 3.11 9.20 1.24
CA GLY A 274 4.47 9.19 0.69
C GLY A 274 4.49 9.03 -0.83
N PRO A 275 5.68 8.88 -1.43
CA PRO A 275 5.81 8.76 -2.87
C PRO A 275 5.23 7.43 -3.36
N VAL A 276 4.32 7.51 -4.33
CA VAL A 276 3.75 6.37 -5.05
C VAL A 276 4.38 6.34 -6.44
N GLY A 277 4.88 5.18 -6.87
CA GLY A 277 5.59 5.05 -8.15
C GLY A 277 4.67 5.27 -9.34
N HIS A 278 3.54 4.61 -9.35
CA HIS A 278 2.54 4.65 -10.41
C HIS A 278 1.16 4.94 -9.84
N PHE A 279 0.56 3.96 -9.19
CA PHE A 279 -0.74 4.07 -8.53
C PHE A 279 -0.78 3.16 -7.30
N GLY A 280 -1.43 3.58 -6.24
CA GLY A 280 -1.50 2.82 -5.00
C GLY A 280 -2.90 2.71 -4.42
N LEU A 281 -3.21 1.52 -3.93
CA LEU A 281 -4.40 1.19 -3.16
C LEU A 281 -3.99 1.00 -1.69
N PHE A 282 -4.57 1.79 -0.81
CA PHE A 282 -4.23 1.83 0.61
C PHE A 282 -5.41 1.35 1.44
N PHE A 283 -5.27 0.20 2.04
CA PHE A 283 -6.24 -0.36 2.96
C PHE A 283 -5.92 0.10 4.38
N MET A 284 -6.87 0.78 5.01
CA MET A 284 -6.71 1.33 6.35
C MET A 284 -7.81 0.82 7.27
N GLY A 285 -7.47 0.37 8.45
CA GLY A 285 -8.46 -0.02 9.41
C GLY A 285 -8.07 -1.18 10.32
N ALA A 286 -8.96 -1.54 11.23
CA ALA A 286 -8.84 -2.68 12.14
C ALA A 286 -10.21 -3.25 12.48
N GLY A 287 -10.22 -4.53 12.84
CA GLY A 287 -11.43 -5.20 13.27
C GLY A 287 -12.43 -5.36 12.13
N ASP A 288 -13.55 -4.65 12.21
CA ASP A 288 -14.66 -4.69 11.27
C ASP A 288 -14.71 -3.46 10.35
N GLU A 289 -13.82 -2.50 10.58
CA GLU A 289 -13.68 -1.34 9.72
C GLU A 289 -12.52 -1.53 8.76
N LEU A 290 -12.77 -1.35 7.47
CA LEU A 290 -11.76 -1.30 6.43
C LEU A 290 -12.09 -0.16 5.47
N LEU A 291 -11.15 0.77 5.36
CA LEU A 291 -11.25 1.91 4.47
C LEU A 291 -10.30 1.70 3.30
N LEU A 292 -10.70 2.13 2.12
CA LEU A 292 -9.87 2.21 0.93
C LEU A 292 -9.60 3.67 0.60
N SER A 293 -8.34 4.00 0.31
CA SER A 293 -7.90 5.26 -0.26
C SER A 293 -6.93 4.97 -1.40
N THR A 294 -6.79 5.89 -2.32
CA THR A 294 -5.88 5.78 -3.48
C THR A 294 -4.94 6.96 -3.53
N ALA A 295 -3.79 6.78 -4.15
CA ALA A 295 -2.86 7.86 -4.49
C ALA A 295 -2.07 7.49 -5.75
N GLY A 296 -1.52 8.47 -6.42
CA GLY A 296 -0.78 8.29 -7.66
C GLY A 296 -1.56 8.74 -8.88
N ALA A 297 -0.85 8.94 -9.98
CA ALA A 297 -1.40 9.45 -11.24
C ALA A 297 -1.30 8.45 -12.39
N GLY A 298 -1.03 7.18 -12.07
CA GLY A 298 -0.83 6.11 -13.09
C GLY A 298 -2.12 5.61 -13.69
N GLU A 299 -2.19 5.67 -15.02
CA GLU A 299 -3.30 5.15 -15.79
C GLU A 299 -3.25 3.61 -15.92
N PRO A 300 -4.41 2.92 -16.00
CA PRO A 300 -5.77 3.49 -16.11
C PRO A 300 -6.42 3.80 -14.74
N PHE A 301 -5.78 3.49 -13.64
CA PHE A 301 -6.39 3.56 -12.30
C PHE A 301 -6.63 5.00 -11.84
N ALA A 302 -5.80 5.95 -12.26
CA ALA A 302 -5.98 7.37 -11.91
C ALA A 302 -7.25 8.00 -12.54
N SER A 303 -7.83 7.37 -13.55
CA SER A 303 -9.08 7.83 -14.17
C SER A 303 -10.33 7.35 -13.44
N PHE A 304 -10.20 6.45 -12.44
CA PHE A 304 -11.32 5.99 -11.64
C PHE A 304 -11.44 6.76 -10.33
N GLU A 305 -12.66 7.04 -9.94
CA GLU A 305 -12.94 7.49 -8.58
C GLU A 305 -12.66 6.35 -7.58
N VAL A 306 -12.25 6.71 -6.37
CA VAL A 306 -11.98 5.70 -5.32
C VAL A 306 -13.21 4.84 -5.00
N ALA A 307 -14.41 5.40 -5.13
CA ALA A 307 -15.66 4.68 -4.93
C ALA A 307 -15.85 3.56 -5.97
N ASP A 308 -15.53 3.84 -7.24
CA ASP A 308 -15.62 2.84 -8.33
C ASP A 308 -14.63 1.69 -8.11
N LEU A 309 -13.41 2.01 -7.68
CA LEU A 309 -12.41 1.00 -7.35
C LEU A 309 -12.81 0.18 -6.12
N ALA A 310 -13.42 0.82 -5.12
CA ALA A 310 -13.95 0.13 -3.95
C ALA A 310 -15.08 -0.83 -4.33
N GLU A 311 -16.01 -0.41 -5.18
CA GLU A 311 -17.10 -1.26 -5.67
C GLU A 311 -16.55 -2.49 -6.40
N ARG A 312 -15.62 -2.31 -7.33
CA ARG A 312 -14.98 -3.41 -8.07
C ARG A 312 -14.27 -4.39 -7.16
N LEU A 313 -13.49 -3.89 -6.20
CA LEU A 313 -12.81 -4.73 -5.21
C LEU A 313 -13.81 -5.52 -4.35
N GLN A 314 -14.90 -4.88 -3.92
CA GLN A 314 -15.94 -5.53 -3.13
C GLN A 314 -16.62 -6.66 -3.93
N ARG A 315 -16.97 -6.42 -5.20
CA ARG A 315 -17.53 -7.46 -6.07
C ARG A 315 -16.57 -8.63 -6.25
N ILE A 316 -15.29 -8.37 -6.49
CA ILE A 316 -14.25 -9.42 -6.58
C ILE A 316 -14.21 -10.23 -5.29
N ILE A 317 -14.14 -9.59 -4.13
CA ILE A 317 -14.05 -10.26 -2.82
C ILE A 317 -15.29 -11.12 -2.56
N VAL A 318 -16.49 -10.59 -2.87
CA VAL A 318 -17.76 -11.34 -2.74
C VAL A 318 -17.73 -12.59 -3.65
N ALA A 319 -17.32 -12.44 -4.90
CA ALA A 319 -17.22 -13.55 -5.85
C ALA A 319 -16.20 -14.60 -5.43
N MET A 320 -15.05 -14.17 -4.89
CA MET A 320 -14.02 -15.06 -4.34
C MET A 320 -14.52 -15.85 -3.12
N ALA A 321 -15.31 -15.21 -2.26
CA ALA A 321 -15.83 -15.82 -1.04
C ALA A 321 -17.00 -16.78 -1.29
N ALA A 322 -17.80 -16.50 -2.33
CA ALA A 322 -18.96 -17.31 -2.69
C ALA A 322 -18.59 -18.75 -3.12
N ASP A 323 -17.49 -18.89 -3.86
CA ASP A 323 -16.98 -20.19 -4.31
C ASP A 323 -15.46 -20.13 -4.51
N PRO A 324 -14.67 -20.52 -3.49
CA PRO A 324 -13.21 -20.55 -3.58
C PRO A 324 -12.65 -21.60 -4.55
N ASP A 325 -13.44 -22.58 -4.93
CA ASP A 325 -13.02 -23.66 -5.83
C ASP A 325 -13.30 -23.33 -7.32
N ARG A 326 -13.96 -22.21 -7.59
CA ARG A 326 -14.17 -21.73 -8.95
C ARG A 326 -12.88 -21.27 -9.62
N PRO A 327 -12.71 -21.49 -10.94
CA PRO A 327 -11.55 -21.01 -11.68
C PRO A 327 -11.53 -19.48 -11.79
N LEU A 328 -10.33 -18.88 -11.83
CA LEU A 328 -10.14 -17.44 -11.97
C LEU A 328 -10.81 -16.88 -13.23
N SER A 329 -10.87 -17.65 -14.31
CA SER A 329 -11.54 -17.29 -15.56
C SER A 329 -13.06 -17.08 -15.43
N SER A 330 -13.68 -17.61 -14.39
CA SER A 330 -15.11 -17.49 -14.14
C SER A 330 -15.48 -16.26 -13.30
N LEU A 331 -14.47 -15.51 -12.82
CA LEU A 331 -14.72 -14.28 -12.08
C LEU A 331 -15.14 -13.18 -13.05
N ASP A 332 -16.31 -12.63 -12.83
CA ASP A 332 -16.79 -11.47 -13.57
C ASP A 332 -16.25 -10.19 -12.91
N LEU A 333 -15.36 -9.50 -13.62
CA LEU A 333 -14.70 -8.27 -13.16
C LEU A 333 -15.32 -7.00 -13.72
N LEU A 334 -16.27 -7.13 -14.67
CA LEU A 334 -16.94 -6.00 -15.30
C LEU A 334 -18.16 -5.53 -14.49
N LEU A 335 -18.42 -4.24 -14.52
CA LEU A 335 -19.68 -3.67 -14.04
C LEU A 335 -20.80 -3.87 -15.07
N GLU A 336 -22.06 -3.70 -14.65
CA GLU A 336 -23.22 -3.92 -15.54
C GLU A 336 -23.21 -3.00 -16.76
N ASP A 337 -22.83 -1.75 -16.59
CA ASP A 337 -22.69 -0.79 -17.68
C ASP A 337 -21.56 -1.14 -18.64
N GLU A 338 -20.47 -1.75 -18.15
CA GLU A 338 -19.38 -2.25 -18.97
C GLU A 338 -19.82 -3.47 -19.79
N HIS A 339 -20.59 -4.38 -19.21
CA HIS A 339 -21.21 -5.47 -19.95
C HIS A 339 -22.09 -4.93 -21.10
N ALA A 340 -22.94 -3.95 -20.81
CA ALA A 340 -23.78 -3.33 -21.82
C ALA A 340 -22.96 -2.67 -22.94
N ARG A 341 -21.82 -2.04 -22.59
CA ARG A 341 -20.91 -1.44 -23.59
C ARG A 341 -20.22 -2.52 -24.43
N VAL A 342 -19.71 -3.58 -23.82
CA VAL A 342 -19.07 -4.70 -24.53
C VAL A 342 -20.10 -5.38 -25.46
N ASP A 343 -21.31 -5.59 -25.01
CA ASP A 343 -22.41 -6.14 -25.85
C ASP A 343 -22.74 -5.21 -27.02
N GLY A 344 -22.77 -3.90 -26.81
CA GLY A 344 -22.92 -2.91 -27.86
C GLY A 344 -21.82 -2.92 -28.93
N TRP A 345 -20.58 -3.19 -28.50
CA TRP A 345 -19.41 -3.27 -29.40
C TRP A 345 -19.31 -4.64 -30.10
N SER A 346 -19.85 -5.71 -29.50
CA SER A 346 -19.69 -7.09 -29.96
C SER A 346 -20.43 -7.40 -31.26
N ASN A 347 -21.26 -6.50 -31.78
CA ASN A 347 -22.05 -6.64 -33.02
C ASN A 347 -22.78 -8.00 -33.14
N ARG A 348 -23.25 -8.54 -32.02
CA ARG A 348 -23.93 -9.85 -31.96
C ARG A 348 -25.13 -9.95 -32.89
N ALA A 349 -25.76 -8.81 -33.19
CA ALA A 349 -26.88 -8.77 -34.17
C ALA A 349 -26.47 -9.24 -35.57
N ALA A 350 -25.26 -8.85 -36.01
CA ALA A 350 -24.76 -9.28 -37.32
C ALA A 350 -24.33 -10.77 -37.35
N LEU A 351 -23.97 -11.34 -36.20
CA LEU A 351 -23.63 -12.77 -36.10
C LEU A 351 -24.89 -13.67 -36.15
N ASN A 352 -26.06 -13.12 -35.85
CA ASN A 352 -27.33 -13.83 -35.87
C ASN A 352 -28.06 -13.69 -37.22
N GLU A 353 -27.57 -12.88 -38.16
CA GLU A 353 -28.09 -12.89 -39.52
C GLU A 353 -27.61 -14.15 -40.25
N PRO A 354 -28.54 -14.99 -40.77
CA PRO A 354 -28.13 -16.17 -41.52
C PRO A 354 -27.35 -15.69 -42.75
N ALA A 355 -26.16 -16.27 -42.96
CA ALA A 355 -25.44 -16.05 -44.19
C ALA A 355 -26.36 -16.49 -45.37
N VAL A 356 -26.85 -15.54 -46.11
CA VAL A 356 -27.60 -15.82 -47.34
C VAL A 356 -26.59 -16.38 -48.33
N ALA A 357 -26.76 -17.67 -48.67
CA ALA A 357 -25.97 -18.37 -49.64
C ALA A 357 -26.29 -17.92 -51.07
#